data_f8f1b26f09bd4cf05b50afeab3b11980
#
_entry.id   f8f1b26f09bd4cf05b50afeab3b11980
#
_cell.length_a   1.000
_cell.length_b   1.000
_cell.length_c   1.000
_cell.angle_alpha   90.00
_cell.angle_beta   90.00
_cell.angle_gamma   90.00
#
_symmetry.space_group_name_H-M   'P 1'
#
loop_
_entity.id
_entity.type
_entity.pdbx_description
1 polymer ?
#
loop_
_entity_poly.entity_id
_entity_poly.type
_entity_poly.pdbx_seq_one_letter_code
_entity_poly.pdbx_strand_id
1 'polypeptide(L)'
;LSRRRESAMKLFVQVPCLNEETTLPSVLETIPREIAGIDSIEILIIDDGSTDRTVEVARAHGVHHIVRHTRNMGLARSFRDGVDYALRHGADIVVNTDGDNQYPQQSITELVQPLLAGEADIAIGDRQTATIAHFSPFKKVMQRVGSAVVNKAAETQLPDAASGFRAYSRASLIRLNVVTQFSYCMETIIQAGNKRLRIASVPITTNAKTRESRLFKNIGQHMVKSASAISRSYVMFKPYMVFLTLGVLFGVLALVPFVRYFVFMLQGDANGHVQSLVFGTGMLVGSLLSFALLVIADLQRTNRVLLEDTLERIKEIQYTRPELPESPAGVPVAQPVLRSTPSLVSDLGVEFPVGAREE
;
A
#
# COMPACT_ATOMS: atom_id res chain seq x y z
N LEU A 1 8.81 32.07 6.11
CA LEU A 1 8.56 31.57 7.48
C LEU A 1 7.18 32.07 7.93
N SER A 2 6.12 31.45 7.41
CA SER A 2 4.74 31.69 7.81
C SER A 2 4.56 31.08 9.22
N ARG A 3 4.13 31.90 10.17
CA ARG A 3 3.62 31.45 11.47
C ARG A 3 2.52 30.41 11.19
N ARG A 4 2.81 29.10 11.36
CA ARG A 4 1.74 28.13 11.61
C ARG A 4 1.00 28.65 12.83
N ARG A 5 -0.28 29.00 12.69
CA ARG A 5 -1.17 29.06 13.86
C ARG A 5 -0.98 27.74 14.58
N GLU A 6 -0.90 27.81 15.91
CA GLU A 6 -0.98 26.64 16.79
C GLU A 6 -2.36 25.99 16.56
N SER A 7 -2.50 25.25 15.46
CA SER A 7 -3.66 24.40 15.29
C SER A 7 -3.45 23.18 16.17
N ALA A 8 -4.44 22.88 16.99
CA ALA A 8 -4.43 21.72 17.86
C ALA A 8 -4.01 20.46 17.09
N MET A 9 -3.00 19.72 17.61
CA MET A 9 -2.45 18.51 17.00
C MET A 9 -3.43 17.37 17.17
N LYS A 10 -3.97 16.84 16.06
CA LYS A 10 -5.00 15.81 16.06
C LYS A 10 -4.43 14.46 15.60
N LEU A 11 -4.57 13.45 16.46
CA LEU A 11 -4.22 12.06 16.17
C LEU A 11 -5.49 11.23 15.88
N PHE A 12 -5.49 10.52 14.77
CA PHE A 12 -6.46 9.45 14.51
C PHE A 12 -5.80 8.08 14.70
N VAL A 13 -6.42 7.23 15.51
CA VAL A 13 -6.07 5.81 15.62
C VAL A 13 -7.08 5.01 14.80
N GLN A 14 -6.68 4.57 13.61
CA GLN A 14 -7.54 3.76 12.76
C GLN A 14 -7.33 2.26 13.00
N VAL A 15 -8.43 1.55 13.13
CA VAL A 15 -8.47 0.11 13.41
C VAL A 15 -9.34 -0.58 12.36
N PRO A 16 -8.75 -1.17 11.32
CA PRO A 16 -9.48 -2.03 10.39
C PRO A 16 -9.97 -3.29 11.11
N CYS A 17 -11.26 -3.60 10.97
CA CYS A 17 -11.91 -4.71 11.64
C CYS A 17 -12.68 -5.59 10.66
N LEU A 18 -12.63 -6.91 10.88
CA LEU A 18 -13.49 -7.90 10.23
C LEU A 18 -13.80 -9.02 11.22
N ASN A 19 -15.01 -9.02 11.79
CA ASN A 19 -15.46 -10.00 12.78
C ASN A 19 -14.54 -10.02 14.01
N GLU A 20 -14.35 -8.89 14.70
CA GLU A 20 -13.47 -8.72 15.86
C GLU A 20 -14.24 -8.45 17.15
N GLU A 21 -15.53 -8.87 17.28
CA GLU A 21 -16.35 -8.62 18.46
C GLU A 21 -15.70 -9.05 19.79
N THR A 22 -14.83 -10.07 19.76
CA THR A 22 -14.19 -10.63 20.95
C THR A 22 -12.88 -9.94 21.31
N THR A 23 -12.14 -9.41 20.37
CA THR A 23 -10.80 -8.82 20.54
C THR A 23 -10.82 -7.30 20.61
N LEU A 24 -11.78 -6.68 19.92
CA LEU A 24 -11.91 -5.23 19.81
C LEU A 24 -12.04 -4.50 21.17
N PRO A 25 -12.77 -5.02 22.18
CA PRO A 25 -12.82 -4.39 23.51
C PRO A 25 -11.43 -4.12 24.09
N SER A 26 -10.59 -5.16 24.14
CA SER A 26 -9.23 -5.03 24.67
C SER A 26 -8.36 -4.05 23.90
N VAL A 27 -8.55 -3.94 22.59
CA VAL A 27 -7.86 -2.93 21.76
C VAL A 27 -8.30 -1.53 22.17
N LEU A 28 -9.60 -1.28 22.25
CA LEU A 28 -10.17 0.04 22.52
C LEU A 28 -9.86 0.54 23.94
N GLU A 29 -9.84 -0.37 24.93
CA GLU A 29 -9.54 -0.05 26.33
C GLU A 29 -8.07 0.33 26.54
N THR A 30 -7.17 -0.20 25.71
CA THR A 30 -5.71 -0.02 25.87
C THR A 30 -5.12 1.07 25.00
N ILE A 31 -5.89 1.67 24.08
CA ILE A 31 -5.46 2.87 23.34
C ILE A 31 -5.27 4.04 24.31
N PRO A 32 -4.09 4.71 24.32
CA PRO A 32 -3.85 5.86 25.16
C PRO A 32 -4.85 6.98 24.87
N ARG A 33 -5.34 7.62 25.93
CA ARG A 33 -6.29 8.75 25.82
C ARG A 33 -5.58 10.11 25.80
N GLU A 34 -4.34 10.15 26.27
CA GLU A 34 -3.51 11.35 26.33
C GLU A 34 -2.10 11.00 25.89
N ILE A 35 -1.51 11.81 25.03
CA ILE A 35 -0.12 11.70 24.58
C ILE A 35 0.46 13.11 24.58
N ALA A 36 1.63 13.30 25.19
CA ALA A 36 2.30 14.59 25.21
C ALA A 36 2.57 15.11 23.79
N GLY A 37 2.12 16.32 23.49
CA GLY A 37 2.24 16.94 22.18
C GLY A 37 1.08 16.63 21.22
N ILE A 38 0.04 15.92 21.68
CA ILE A 38 -1.21 15.66 20.96
C ILE A 38 -2.35 16.30 21.74
N ASP A 39 -3.16 17.14 21.10
CA ASP A 39 -4.29 17.83 21.72
C ASP A 39 -5.57 17.00 21.72
N SER A 40 -5.77 16.19 20.69
CA SER A 40 -6.91 15.27 20.60
C SER A 40 -6.57 13.94 19.98
N ILE A 41 -7.12 12.87 20.57
CA ILE A 41 -6.99 11.49 20.07
C ILE A 41 -8.37 10.99 19.71
N GLU A 42 -8.57 10.67 18.43
CA GLU A 42 -9.82 10.15 17.91
C GLU A 42 -9.65 8.73 17.39
N ILE A 43 -10.59 7.84 17.75
CA ILE A 43 -10.58 6.45 17.31
C ILE A 43 -11.51 6.28 16.13
N LEU A 44 -11.00 5.69 15.05
CA LEU A 44 -11.71 5.40 13.83
C LEU A 44 -11.73 3.90 13.56
N ILE A 45 -12.91 3.30 13.57
CA ILE A 45 -13.11 1.90 13.17
C ILE A 45 -13.46 1.84 11.69
N ILE A 46 -12.76 0.97 10.96
CA ILE A 46 -13.12 0.63 9.58
C ILE A 46 -13.63 -0.80 9.57
N ASP A 47 -14.94 -0.94 9.55
CA ASP A 47 -15.62 -2.23 9.49
C ASP A 47 -15.68 -2.74 8.05
N ASP A 48 -14.90 -3.76 7.74
CA ASP A 48 -14.78 -4.35 6.40
C ASP A 48 -15.87 -5.39 6.11
N GLY A 49 -17.10 -5.06 6.49
CA GLY A 49 -18.28 -5.90 6.25
C GLY A 49 -18.42 -7.04 7.26
N SER A 50 -18.22 -6.76 8.54
CA SER A 50 -18.42 -7.73 9.63
C SER A 50 -19.88 -8.22 9.68
N THR A 51 -20.03 -9.49 10.03
CA THR A 51 -21.30 -10.19 10.20
C THR A 51 -21.63 -10.47 11.67
N ASP A 52 -20.69 -10.17 12.58
CA ASP A 52 -20.82 -10.27 14.03
C ASP A 52 -21.19 -8.90 14.65
N ARG A 53 -21.08 -8.76 15.95
CA ARG A 53 -21.39 -7.54 16.70
C ARG A 53 -20.22 -6.54 16.78
N THR A 54 -19.26 -6.60 15.87
CA THR A 54 -18.06 -5.71 15.89
C THR A 54 -18.46 -4.23 15.98
N VAL A 55 -19.46 -3.79 15.18
CA VAL A 55 -19.89 -2.38 15.14
C VAL A 55 -20.59 -1.97 16.42
N GLU A 56 -21.44 -2.85 16.98
CA GLU A 56 -22.15 -2.61 18.25
C GLU A 56 -21.14 -2.49 19.40
N VAL A 57 -20.13 -3.36 19.43
CA VAL A 57 -19.03 -3.32 20.40
C VAL A 57 -18.26 -2.01 20.29
N ALA A 58 -17.89 -1.57 19.08
CA ALA A 58 -17.22 -0.29 18.87
C ALA A 58 -18.04 0.88 19.45
N ARG A 59 -19.33 0.95 19.17
CA ARG A 59 -20.23 2.00 19.70
C ARG A 59 -20.34 1.95 21.21
N ALA A 60 -20.47 0.78 21.79
CA ALA A 60 -20.55 0.60 23.26
C ALA A 60 -19.30 1.10 23.99
N HIS A 61 -18.12 1.10 23.32
CA HIS A 61 -16.87 1.64 23.85
C HIS A 61 -16.63 3.13 23.49
N GLY A 62 -17.67 3.84 23.03
CA GLY A 62 -17.62 5.28 22.77
C GLY A 62 -16.89 5.66 21.47
N VAL A 63 -16.79 4.75 20.50
CA VAL A 63 -16.23 5.06 19.20
C VAL A 63 -17.29 5.80 18.37
N HIS A 64 -16.96 7.02 17.96
CA HIS A 64 -17.88 7.86 17.18
C HIS A 64 -17.59 7.81 15.67
N HIS A 65 -16.39 7.48 15.29
CA HIS A 65 -15.97 7.45 13.88
C HIS A 65 -15.95 6.00 13.38
N ILE A 66 -16.96 5.65 12.57
CA ILE A 66 -17.09 4.30 11.99
C ILE A 66 -17.34 4.43 10.49
N VAL A 67 -16.41 3.90 9.70
CA VAL A 67 -16.57 3.68 8.26
C VAL A 67 -16.96 2.22 8.06
N ARG A 68 -18.08 1.97 7.38
CA ARG A 68 -18.57 0.61 7.17
C ARG A 68 -18.65 0.26 5.71
N HIS A 69 -18.06 -0.86 5.31
CA HIS A 69 -18.20 -1.45 4.00
C HIS A 69 -19.42 -2.38 3.95
N THR A 70 -20.08 -2.44 2.82
CA THR A 70 -21.24 -3.33 2.60
C THR A 70 -20.84 -4.81 2.50
N ARG A 71 -19.56 -5.08 2.21
CA ARG A 71 -18.95 -6.40 2.09
C ARG A 71 -17.45 -6.30 2.34
N ASN A 72 -16.78 -7.44 2.51
CA ASN A 72 -15.33 -7.46 2.61
C ASN A 72 -14.66 -6.92 1.33
N MET A 73 -13.99 -5.78 1.47
CA MET A 73 -13.25 -5.08 0.41
C MET A 73 -11.74 -5.30 0.53
N GLY A 74 -11.28 -5.86 1.63
CA GLY A 74 -9.88 -6.18 1.93
C GLY A 74 -9.14 -5.08 2.68
N LEU A 75 -8.10 -5.51 3.43
CA LEU A 75 -7.35 -4.67 4.36
C LEU A 75 -6.77 -3.40 3.72
N ALA A 76 -6.24 -3.50 2.50
CA ALA A 76 -5.66 -2.34 1.81
C ALA A 76 -6.72 -1.29 1.44
N ARG A 77 -7.94 -1.71 1.13
CA ARG A 77 -9.08 -0.81 0.90
C ARG A 77 -9.51 -0.15 2.20
N SER A 78 -9.64 -0.91 3.27
CA SER A 78 -9.99 -0.40 4.61
C SER A 78 -8.96 0.63 5.08
N PHE A 79 -7.67 0.35 4.92
CA PHE A 79 -6.61 1.31 5.23
C PHE A 79 -6.80 2.63 4.46
N ARG A 80 -7.01 2.56 3.14
CA ARG A 80 -7.18 3.75 2.30
C ARG A 80 -8.40 4.57 2.69
N ASP A 81 -9.54 3.91 2.88
CA ASP A 81 -10.80 4.60 3.19
C ASP A 81 -10.75 5.23 4.60
N GLY A 82 -10.04 4.58 5.55
CA GLY A 82 -9.76 5.16 6.86
C GLY A 82 -8.84 6.38 6.80
N VAL A 83 -7.78 6.32 6.00
CA VAL A 83 -6.89 7.47 5.77
C VAL A 83 -7.63 8.64 5.14
N ASP A 84 -8.46 8.39 4.11
CA ASP A 84 -9.26 9.44 3.47
C ASP A 84 -10.22 10.09 4.49
N TYR A 85 -10.89 9.27 5.31
CA TYR A 85 -11.75 9.75 6.38
C TYR A 85 -10.99 10.63 7.38
N ALA A 86 -9.87 10.14 7.92
CA ALA A 86 -9.07 10.86 8.91
C ALA A 86 -8.53 12.20 8.36
N LEU A 87 -8.03 12.22 7.12
CA LEU A 87 -7.53 13.44 6.48
C LEU A 87 -8.64 14.49 6.28
N ARG A 88 -9.86 14.08 5.90
CA ARG A 88 -11.02 14.96 5.79
C ARG A 88 -11.45 15.56 7.13
N HIS A 89 -11.22 14.83 8.22
CA HIS A 89 -11.54 15.27 9.59
C HIS A 89 -10.36 15.96 10.29
N GLY A 90 -9.35 16.38 9.51
CA GLY A 90 -8.28 17.23 10.02
C GLY A 90 -7.17 16.49 10.77
N ALA A 91 -6.99 15.18 10.55
CA ALA A 91 -5.89 14.44 11.16
C ALA A 91 -4.52 15.03 10.77
N ASP A 92 -3.64 15.26 11.76
CA ASP A 92 -2.23 15.60 11.57
C ASP A 92 -1.35 14.35 11.58
N ILE A 93 -1.73 13.37 12.41
CA ILE A 93 -1.10 12.06 12.50
C ILE A 93 -2.18 10.98 12.41
N VAL A 94 -1.91 9.90 11.68
CA VAL A 94 -2.76 8.71 11.69
C VAL A 94 -1.92 7.51 12.11
N VAL A 95 -2.36 6.82 13.16
CA VAL A 95 -1.80 5.53 13.56
C VAL A 95 -2.71 4.43 13.05
N ASN A 96 -2.15 3.44 12.37
CA ASN A 96 -2.85 2.22 12.02
C ASN A 96 -2.46 1.10 12.99
N THR A 97 -3.45 0.43 13.54
CA THR A 97 -3.29 -0.78 14.36
C THR A 97 -4.32 -1.82 13.96
N ASP A 98 -4.10 -3.08 14.34
CA ASP A 98 -5.01 -4.17 13.99
C ASP A 98 -6.02 -4.45 15.12
N GLY A 99 -7.23 -4.88 14.77
CA GLY A 99 -8.32 -5.18 15.72
C GLY A 99 -8.14 -6.50 16.51
N ASP A 100 -7.06 -7.26 16.28
CA ASP A 100 -6.83 -8.59 16.87
C ASP A 100 -5.98 -8.57 18.16
N ASN A 101 -5.69 -7.37 18.67
CA ASN A 101 -4.92 -7.14 19.90
C ASN A 101 -3.49 -7.74 19.90
N GLN A 102 -2.89 -7.99 18.73
CA GLN A 102 -1.50 -8.45 18.69
C GLN A 102 -0.49 -7.33 18.95
N TYR A 103 -0.85 -6.07 18.70
CA TYR A 103 -0.01 -4.91 18.98
C TYR A 103 -0.32 -4.31 20.35
N PRO A 104 0.71 -3.90 21.13
CA PRO A 104 0.52 -3.21 22.40
C PRO A 104 0.09 -1.76 22.12
N GLN A 105 -1.18 -1.44 22.35
CA GLN A 105 -1.71 -0.11 22.03
C GLN A 105 -1.02 1.02 22.80
N GLN A 106 -0.50 0.74 24.00
CA GLN A 106 0.27 1.70 24.81
C GLN A 106 1.51 2.20 24.04
N SER A 107 2.10 1.37 23.18
CA SER A 107 3.27 1.76 22.35
C SER A 107 2.92 2.76 21.23
N ILE A 108 1.65 3.16 21.09
CA ILE A 108 1.27 4.30 20.23
C ILE A 108 2.01 5.56 20.69
N THR A 109 2.19 5.72 22.01
CA THR A 109 2.92 6.86 22.57
C THR A 109 4.35 6.96 22.05
N GLU A 110 5.10 5.85 22.06
CA GLU A 110 6.47 5.81 21.53
C GLU A 110 6.50 5.90 20.02
N LEU A 111 5.50 5.30 19.37
CA LEU A 111 5.42 5.23 17.90
C LEU A 111 5.25 6.62 17.26
N VAL A 112 4.55 7.55 17.92
CA VAL A 112 4.32 8.90 17.38
C VAL A 112 5.47 9.88 17.69
N GLN A 113 6.35 9.58 18.64
CA GLN A 113 7.42 10.50 19.03
C GLN A 113 8.34 10.94 17.89
N PRO A 114 8.83 10.05 16.99
CA PRO A 114 9.67 10.49 15.87
C PRO A 114 8.97 11.47 14.91
N LEU A 115 7.63 11.37 14.81
CA LEU A 115 6.83 12.28 13.99
C LEU A 115 6.67 13.64 14.69
N LEU A 116 6.38 13.64 15.99
CA LEU A 116 6.26 14.86 16.79
C LEU A 116 7.58 15.63 16.86
N ALA A 117 8.71 14.92 16.98
CA ALA A 117 10.05 15.51 16.94
C ALA A 117 10.44 16.02 15.53
N GLY A 118 9.64 15.72 14.49
CA GLY A 118 9.98 16.06 13.11
C GLY A 118 11.16 15.27 12.54
N GLU A 119 11.53 14.16 13.17
CA GLU A 119 12.63 13.28 12.73
C GLU A 119 12.23 12.30 11.66
N ALA A 120 10.94 11.90 11.64
CA ALA A 120 10.38 10.97 10.67
C ALA A 120 9.04 11.45 10.11
N ASP A 121 8.73 10.99 8.91
CA ASP A 121 7.45 11.18 8.24
C ASP A 121 6.53 9.97 8.44
N ILE A 122 7.15 8.80 8.72
CA ILE A 122 6.49 7.52 9.01
C ILE A 122 7.26 6.83 10.13
N ALA A 123 6.55 6.27 11.12
CA ALA A 123 7.15 5.39 12.12
C ALA A 123 6.52 3.99 12.01
N ILE A 124 7.34 2.95 12.14
CA ILE A 124 6.95 1.55 12.02
C ILE A 124 7.33 0.82 13.30
N GLY A 125 6.37 0.14 13.91
CA GLY A 125 6.60 -0.72 15.06
C GLY A 125 7.36 -1.99 14.64
N ASP A 126 8.61 -2.13 15.09
CA ASP A 126 9.42 -3.32 14.89
C ASP A 126 9.08 -4.37 15.95
N ARG A 127 8.46 -5.45 15.52
CA ARG A 127 8.06 -6.58 16.38
C ARG A 127 9.23 -7.41 16.89
N GLN A 128 10.46 -7.06 16.54
CA GLN A 128 11.66 -7.82 16.89
C GLN A 128 11.50 -9.32 16.56
N THR A 129 11.07 -9.62 15.35
CA THR A 129 10.64 -10.96 14.93
C THR A 129 11.69 -12.07 15.12
N ALA A 130 12.98 -11.70 15.24
CA ALA A 130 14.06 -12.61 15.55
C ALA A 130 13.95 -13.20 16.97
N THR A 131 13.42 -12.43 17.93
CA THR A 131 13.32 -12.80 19.35
C THR A 131 12.03 -13.54 19.70
N ILE A 132 11.03 -13.52 18.81
CA ILE A 132 9.73 -14.16 19.05
C ILE A 132 9.88 -15.67 19.18
N ALA A 133 9.63 -16.21 20.38
CA ALA A 133 9.88 -17.61 20.69
C ALA A 133 8.98 -18.61 19.91
N HIS A 134 7.72 -18.24 19.64
CA HIS A 134 6.75 -19.09 18.96
C HIS A 134 6.82 -19.05 17.41
N PHE A 135 7.76 -18.32 16.83
CA PHE A 135 7.97 -18.35 15.38
C PHE A 135 8.89 -19.50 15.00
N SER A 136 8.43 -20.34 14.06
CA SER A 136 9.29 -21.38 13.49
C SER A 136 10.53 -20.76 12.78
N PRO A 137 11.66 -21.46 12.76
CA PRO A 137 12.86 -20.98 12.05
C PRO A 137 12.59 -20.61 10.59
N PHE A 138 11.78 -21.43 9.92
CA PHE A 138 11.36 -21.16 8.54
C PHE A 138 10.59 -19.83 8.41
N LYS A 139 9.66 -19.55 9.31
CA LYS A 139 8.89 -18.29 9.32
C LYS A 139 9.81 -17.08 9.54
N LYS A 140 10.80 -17.19 10.44
CA LYS A 140 11.80 -16.13 10.69
C LYS A 140 12.65 -15.85 9.44
N VAL A 141 13.10 -16.89 8.74
CA VAL A 141 13.87 -16.75 7.49
C VAL A 141 13.02 -16.10 6.41
N MET A 142 11.81 -16.58 6.20
CA MET A 142 10.90 -16.03 5.18
C MET A 142 10.56 -14.55 5.42
N GLN A 143 10.37 -14.17 6.68
CA GLN A 143 10.10 -12.78 7.03
C GLN A 143 11.32 -11.88 6.80
N ARG A 144 12.53 -12.38 7.12
CA ARG A 144 13.79 -11.68 6.85
C ARG A 144 14.01 -11.51 5.34
N VAL A 145 13.79 -12.56 4.54
CA VAL A 145 13.88 -12.50 3.08
C VAL A 145 12.85 -11.51 2.53
N GLY A 146 11.61 -11.56 2.99
CA GLY A 146 10.56 -10.62 2.59
C GLY A 146 10.93 -9.17 2.89
N SER A 147 11.41 -8.88 4.10
CA SER A 147 11.88 -7.53 4.48
C SER A 147 13.10 -7.10 3.65
N ALA A 148 14.06 -8.00 3.39
CA ALA A 148 15.23 -7.69 2.57
C ALA A 148 14.86 -7.30 1.13
N VAL A 149 13.90 -7.99 0.53
CA VAL A 149 13.44 -7.67 -0.84
C VAL A 149 12.71 -6.33 -0.87
N VAL A 150 11.85 -6.06 0.11
CA VAL A 150 11.17 -4.76 0.25
C VAL A 150 12.19 -3.65 0.47
N ASN A 151 13.16 -3.83 1.37
CA ASN A 151 14.23 -2.88 1.64
C ASN A 151 15.04 -2.57 0.37
N LYS A 152 15.39 -3.60 -0.41
CA LYS A 152 16.11 -3.41 -1.69
C LYS A 152 15.27 -2.62 -2.71
N ALA A 153 13.95 -2.87 -2.76
CA ALA A 153 13.05 -2.16 -3.66
C ALA A 153 12.80 -0.71 -3.23
N ALA A 154 12.78 -0.47 -1.91
CA ALA A 154 12.53 0.83 -1.29
C ALA A 154 13.80 1.64 -1.01
N GLU A 155 14.99 1.03 -1.14
CA GLU A 155 16.28 1.61 -0.72
C GLU A 155 16.30 2.01 0.77
N THR A 156 15.69 1.15 1.61
CA THR A 156 15.56 1.33 3.06
C THR A 156 16.27 0.20 3.83
N GLN A 157 16.38 0.35 5.16
CA GLN A 157 16.97 -0.66 6.05
C GLN A 157 16.06 -0.93 7.24
N LEU A 158 14.84 -1.38 6.98
CA LEU A 158 13.84 -1.63 8.01
C LEU A 158 13.94 -3.08 8.51
N PRO A 159 14.02 -3.30 9.83
CA PRO A 159 14.08 -4.65 10.40
C PRO A 159 12.78 -5.43 10.14
N ASP A 160 11.62 -4.77 10.23
CA ASP A 160 10.30 -5.38 10.04
C ASP A 160 9.42 -4.58 9.08
N ALA A 161 9.64 -4.80 7.78
CA ALA A 161 8.86 -4.17 6.73
C ALA A 161 7.41 -4.67 6.62
N ALA A 162 7.05 -5.77 7.32
CA ALA A 162 5.72 -6.37 7.24
C ALA A 162 4.78 -5.93 8.37
N SER A 163 5.28 -5.20 9.38
CA SER A 163 4.45 -4.70 10.48
C SER A 163 3.33 -3.80 9.99
N GLY A 164 2.11 -3.99 10.49
CA GLY A 164 0.94 -3.14 10.25
C GLY A 164 0.78 -1.99 11.26
N PHE A 165 1.54 -2.03 12.36
CA PHE A 165 1.50 -1.02 13.41
C PHE A 165 2.38 0.17 13.02
N ARG A 166 1.76 1.24 12.58
CA ARG A 166 2.46 2.36 11.96
C ARG A 166 1.81 3.69 12.28
N ALA A 167 2.65 4.72 12.42
CA ALA A 167 2.23 6.11 12.46
C ALA A 167 2.66 6.83 11.17
N TYR A 168 1.79 7.68 10.68
CA TYR A 168 1.99 8.46 9.47
C TYR A 168 1.69 9.92 9.74
N SER A 169 2.55 10.82 9.30
CA SER A 169 2.23 12.25 9.26
C SER A 169 1.22 12.55 8.15
N ARG A 170 0.44 13.62 8.31
CA ARG A 170 -0.47 14.12 7.28
C ARG A 170 0.23 14.29 5.93
N ALA A 171 1.42 14.90 5.93
CA ALA A 171 2.20 15.13 4.71
C ALA A 171 2.59 13.82 4.02
N SER A 172 2.97 12.77 4.78
CA SER A 172 3.29 11.47 4.19
C SER A 172 2.06 10.80 3.59
N LEU A 173 0.88 10.88 4.23
CA LEU A 173 -0.37 10.27 3.75
C LEU A 173 -0.89 10.92 2.46
N ILE A 174 -0.74 12.23 2.32
CA ILE A 174 -1.09 12.95 1.08
C ILE A 174 -0.26 12.40 -0.08
N ARG A 175 1.04 12.15 0.15
CA ARG A 175 1.99 11.67 -0.85
C ARG A 175 1.88 10.17 -1.14
N LEU A 176 1.32 9.37 -0.22
CA LEU A 176 1.16 7.93 -0.39
C LEU A 176 -0.15 7.58 -1.11
N ASN A 177 -0.09 6.61 -2.03
CA ASN A 177 -1.23 6.13 -2.80
C ASN A 177 -1.26 4.60 -2.80
N VAL A 178 -2.17 4.02 -2.01
CA VAL A 178 -2.35 2.56 -1.96
C VAL A 178 -3.26 2.12 -3.09
N VAL A 179 -2.71 1.39 -4.04
CA VAL A 179 -3.41 0.91 -5.24
C VAL A 179 -3.66 -0.59 -5.17
N THR A 180 -2.80 -1.35 -4.48
CA THR A 180 -2.92 -2.80 -4.36
C THR A 180 -4.13 -3.17 -3.50
N GLN A 181 -4.70 -4.36 -3.76
CA GLN A 181 -5.82 -4.88 -2.95
C GLN A 181 -5.34 -5.75 -1.79
N PHE A 182 -4.08 -6.18 -1.78
CA PHE A 182 -3.61 -7.24 -0.89
C PHE A 182 -2.99 -6.72 0.41
N SER A 183 -2.00 -5.84 0.35
CA SER A 183 -1.29 -5.34 1.53
C SER A 183 -0.75 -3.95 1.29
N TYR A 184 -1.22 -2.98 2.06
CA TYR A 184 -0.71 -1.61 2.03
C TYR A 184 0.71 -1.51 2.62
N CYS A 185 1.10 -2.45 3.50
CA CYS A 185 2.35 -2.38 4.25
C CYS A 185 3.60 -2.30 3.36
N MET A 186 3.70 -3.20 2.38
CA MET A 186 4.86 -3.23 1.49
C MET A 186 4.82 -2.08 0.49
N GLU A 187 3.64 -1.77 -0.04
CA GLU A 187 3.46 -0.71 -1.02
C GLU A 187 3.82 0.66 -0.44
N THR A 188 3.36 0.97 0.77
CA THR A 188 3.66 2.25 1.43
C THR A 188 5.14 2.43 1.72
N ILE A 189 5.89 1.36 2.09
CA ILE A 189 7.34 1.44 2.29
C ILE A 189 8.06 1.70 0.97
N ILE A 190 7.71 0.96 -0.10
CA ILE A 190 8.34 1.13 -1.40
C ILE A 190 8.08 2.54 -1.95
N GLN A 191 6.87 3.06 -1.80
CA GLN A 191 6.56 4.43 -2.17
C GLN A 191 7.32 5.44 -1.30
N ALA A 192 7.37 5.23 0.01
CA ALA A 192 8.07 6.12 0.94
C ALA A 192 9.55 6.21 0.61
N GLY A 193 10.21 5.08 0.34
CA GLY A 193 11.61 5.06 -0.08
C GLY A 193 11.84 5.81 -1.40
N ASN A 194 11.03 5.53 -2.43
CA ASN A 194 11.13 6.22 -3.73
C ASN A 194 10.84 7.73 -3.62
N LYS A 195 9.97 8.15 -2.71
CA LYS A 195 9.65 9.57 -2.44
C LYS A 195 10.57 10.20 -1.39
N ARG A 196 11.60 9.47 -0.93
CA ARG A 196 12.58 9.90 0.08
C ARG A 196 11.92 10.41 1.37
N LEU A 197 10.84 9.77 1.80
CA LEU A 197 10.24 10.00 3.10
C LEU A 197 11.12 9.37 4.18
N ARG A 198 11.25 10.05 5.31
CA ARG A 198 12.03 9.55 6.46
C ARG A 198 11.19 8.53 7.22
N ILE A 199 11.74 7.32 7.39
CA ILE A 199 11.07 6.23 8.10
C ILE A 199 11.86 5.91 9.35
N ALA A 200 11.21 5.97 10.51
CA ALA A 200 11.75 5.50 11.79
C ALA A 200 11.26 4.09 12.10
N SER A 201 12.11 3.29 12.75
CA SER A 201 11.76 1.98 13.29
C SER A 201 11.72 2.08 14.81
N VAL A 202 10.58 1.75 15.41
CA VAL A 202 10.37 1.81 16.87
C VAL A 202 10.22 0.40 17.40
N PRO A 203 11.12 -0.09 18.27
CA PRO A 203 11.00 -1.42 18.86
C PRO A 203 9.72 -1.56 19.68
N ILE A 204 8.97 -2.63 19.47
CA ILE A 204 7.76 -2.95 20.24
C ILE A 204 7.77 -4.40 20.71
N THR A 205 7.11 -4.63 21.84
CA THR A 205 6.88 -6.01 22.34
C THR A 205 5.47 -6.42 21.95
N THR A 206 5.33 -7.48 21.15
CA THR A 206 4.00 -7.96 20.72
C THR A 206 3.29 -8.69 21.85
N ASN A 207 1.96 -8.54 21.90
CA ASN A 207 1.11 -9.34 22.78
C ASN A 207 1.09 -10.82 22.34
N ALA A 208 0.65 -11.70 23.25
CA ALA A 208 0.43 -13.09 22.91
C ALA A 208 -0.62 -13.22 21.80
N LYS A 209 -0.47 -14.23 20.96
CA LYS A 209 -1.42 -14.48 19.87
C LYS A 209 -2.80 -14.81 20.44
N THR A 210 -3.79 -13.97 20.18
CA THR A 210 -5.16 -14.13 20.69
C THR A 210 -6.01 -15.07 19.81
N ARG A 211 -5.72 -15.19 18.51
CA ARG A 211 -6.43 -16.04 17.56
C ARG A 211 -5.58 -16.46 16.37
N GLU A 212 -6.05 -17.42 15.58
CA GLU A 212 -5.42 -17.79 14.32
C GLU A 212 -5.64 -16.73 13.24
N SER A 213 -4.64 -16.59 12.36
CA SER A 213 -4.72 -15.63 11.24
C SER A 213 -5.83 -16.02 10.26
N ARG A 214 -6.76 -15.10 10.00
CA ARG A 214 -7.82 -15.27 8.99
C ARG A 214 -7.36 -14.94 7.57
N LEU A 215 -6.21 -14.27 7.44
CA LEU A 215 -5.71 -13.82 6.14
C LEU A 215 -5.25 -14.98 5.25
N PHE A 216 -4.84 -16.12 5.83
CA PHE A 216 -4.27 -17.23 5.07
C PHE A 216 -4.65 -18.59 5.61
N LYS A 217 -5.24 -19.41 4.76
CA LYS A 217 -5.54 -20.82 5.07
C LYS A 217 -4.28 -21.72 4.99
N ASN A 218 -3.29 -21.36 4.14
CA ASN A 218 -2.07 -22.13 3.90
C ASN A 218 -0.84 -21.22 3.73
N ILE A 219 0.30 -21.66 4.30
CA ILE A 219 1.61 -20.99 4.18
C ILE A 219 2.02 -20.80 2.72
N GLY A 220 1.76 -21.80 1.86
CA GLY A 220 2.06 -21.74 0.43
C GLY A 220 1.31 -20.61 -0.30
N GLN A 221 0.03 -20.43 -0.02
CA GLN A 221 -0.75 -19.32 -0.60
C GLN A 221 -0.22 -17.95 -0.14
N HIS A 222 0.18 -17.85 1.12
CA HIS A 222 0.81 -16.63 1.64
C HIS A 222 2.10 -16.32 0.88
N MET A 223 2.97 -17.31 0.68
CA MET A 223 4.23 -17.17 -0.04
C MET A 223 4.01 -16.71 -1.49
N VAL A 224 3.12 -17.37 -2.22
CA VAL A 224 2.82 -17.02 -3.62
C VAL A 224 2.25 -15.61 -3.73
N LYS A 225 1.28 -15.25 -2.89
CA LYS A 225 0.69 -13.91 -2.90
C LYS A 225 1.70 -12.83 -2.50
N SER A 226 2.54 -13.08 -1.49
CA SER A 226 3.60 -12.16 -1.08
C SER A 226 4.66 -12.01 -2.17
N ALA A 227 5.13 -13.10 -2.76
CA ALA A 227 6.08 -13.08 -3.87
C ALA A 227 5.51 -12.34 -5.09
N SER A 228 4.25 -12.57 -5.43
CA SER A 228 3.56 -11.86 -6.51
C SER A 228 3.44 -10.36 -6.23
N ALA A 229 3.07 -9.98 -5.00
CA ALA A 229 2.98 -8.58 -4.61
C ALA A 229 4.34 -7.87 -4.66
N ILE A 230 5.38 -8.53 -4.15
CA ILE A 230 6.76 -8.01 -4.18
C ILE A 230 7.27 -7.88 -5.63
N SER A 231 7.09 -8.93 -6.44
CA SER A 231 7.50 -8.94 -7.85
C SER A 231 6.79 -7.84 -8.63
N ARG A 232 5.46 -7.72 -8.45
CA ARG A 232 4.67 -6.66 -9.07
C ARG A 232 5.16 -5.26 -8.65
N SER A 233 5.41 -5.06 -7.36
CA SER A 233 5.92 -3.79 -6.85
C SER A 233 7.30 -3.48 -7.41
N TYR A 234 8.20 -4.48 -7.48
CA TYR A 234 9.54 -4.30 -8.05
C TYR A 234 9.49 -3.90 -9.53
N VAL A 235 8.69 -4.64 -10.34
CA VAL A 235 8.49 -4.32 -11.77
C VAL A 235 7.86 -2.93 -11.94
N MET A 236 6.95 -2.56 -11.07
CA MET A 236 6.27 -1.27 -11.10
C MET A 236 7.19 -0.07 -10.79
N PHE A 237 8.17 -0.24 -9.88
CA PHE A 237 9.06 0.84 -9.46
C PHE A 237 10.41 0.86 -10.18
N LYS A 238 10.93 -0.31 -10.60
CA LYS A 238 12.22 -0.44 -11.28
C LYS A 238 12.11 -1.29 -12.56
N PRO A 239 11.16 -0.98 -13.47
CA PRO A 239 10.94 -1.81 -14.66
C PRO A 239 12.15 -1.86 -15.58
N TYR A 240 12.91 -0.76 -15.66
CA TYR A 240 14.10 -0.68 -16.51
C TYR A 240 15.16 -1.73 -16.14
N MET A 241 15.36 -2.01 -14.84
CA MET A 241 16.32 -3.05 -14.40
C MET A 241 15.91 -4.43 -14.90
N VAL A 242 14.61 -4.74 -14.84
CA VAL A 242 14.08 -6.05 -15.26
C VAL A 242 14.31 -6.25 -16.76
N PHE A 243 13.88 -5.31 -17.58
CA PHE A 243 13.94 -5.44 -19.04
C PHE A 243 15.37 -5.27 -19.56
N LEU A 244 16.20 -4.43 -18.93
CA LEU A 244 17.63 -4.34 -19.26
C LEU A 244 18.33 -5.66 -18.98
N THR A 245 18.11 -6.26 -17.81
CA THR A 245 18.74 -7.54 -17.45
C THR A 245 18.31 -8.66 -18.39
N LEU A 246 17.02 -8.73 -18.72
CA LEU A 246 16.50 -9.72 -19.69
C LEU A 246 17.06 -9.49 -21.09
N GLY A 247 17.13 -8.23 -21.54
CA GLY A 247 17.68 -7.89 -22.86
C GLY A 247 19.15 -8.28 -22.98
N VAL A 248 19.96 -7.96 -21.99
CA VAL A 248 21.37 -8.33 -21.93
C VAL A 248 21.52 -9.86 -21.86
N LEU A 249 20.76 -10.53 -21.00
CA LEU A 249 20.80 -11.98 -20.84
C LEU A 249 20.48 -12.68 -22.17
N PHE A 250 19.39 -12.33 -22.81
CA PHE A 250 19.01 -12.92 -24.11
C PHE A 250 20.01 -12.57 -25.20
N GLY A 251 20.56 -11.36 -25.20
CA GLY A 251 21.61 -10.96 -26.13
C GLY A 251 22.88 -11.81 -26.00
N VAL A 252 23.34 -12.02 -24.77
CA VAL A 252 24.52 -12.88 -24.48
C VAL A 252 24.23 -14.33 -24.85
N LEU A 253 23.04 -14.85 -24.49
CA LEU A 253 22.63 -16.19 -24.86
C LEU A 253 22.49 -16.39 -26.38
N ALA A 254 22.12 -15.35 -27.13
CA ALA A 254 22.06 -15.40 -28.59
C ALA A 254 23.44 -15.55 -29.22
N LEU A 255 24.49 -14.97 -28.63
CA LEU A 255 25.87 -15.05 -29.16
C LEU A 255 26.37 -16.49 -29.22
N VAL A 256 26.05 -17.33 -28.24
CA VAL A 256 26.55 -18.72 -28.16
C VAL A 256 26.20 -19.53 -29.41
N PRO A 257 24.93 -19.66 -29.83
CA PRO A 257 24.58 -20.40 -31.02
C PRO A 257 25.07 -19.74 -32.33
N PHE A 258 25.17 -18.40 -32.38
CA PHE A 258 25.74 -17.71 -33.53
C PHE A 258 27.23 -18.02 -33.69
N VAL A 259 28.02 -17.90 -32.60
CA VAL A 259 29.45 -18.25 -32.61
C VAL A 259 29.64 -19.71 -32.96
N ARG A 260 28.87 -20.62 -32.37
CA ARG A 260 28.87 -22.03 -32.71
C ARG A 260 28.63 -22.27 -34.21
N TYR A 261 27.57 -21.69 -34.79
CA TYR A 261 27.27 -21.82 -36.20
C TYR A 261 28.41 -21.29 -37.08
N PHE A 262 28.97 -20.13 -36.71
CA PHE A 262 30.08 -19.52 -37.46
C PHE A 262 31.35 -20.41 -37.45
N VAL A 263 31.67 -21.04 -36.33
CA VAL A 263 32.80 -21.97 -36.23
C VAL A 263 32.61 -23.17 -37.13
N PHE A 264 31.43 -23.80 -37.15
CA PHE A 264 31.12 -24.93 -38.06
C PHE A 264 31.11 -24.50 -39.53
N MET A 265 30.65 -23.31 -39.82
CA MET A 265 30.67 -22.74 -41.17
C MET A 265 32.13 -22.62 -41.69
N LEU A 266 33.04 -22.13 -40.84
CA LEU A 266 34.47 -22.04 -41.19
C LEU A 266 35.13 -23.41 -41.36
N GLN A 267 34.63 -24.46 -40.71
CA GLN A 267 35.11 -25.84 -40.84
C GLN A 267 34.50 -26.57 -42.05
N GLY A 268 33.61 -25.90 -42.80
CA GLY A 268 32.97 -26.48 -43.99
C GLY A 268 31.76 -27.39 -43.69
N ASP A 269 31.28 -27.46 -42.43
CA ASP A 269 30.16 -28.31 -41.99
C ASP A 269 28.96 -27.48 -41.49
N ALA A 270 28.55 -26.50 -42.28
CA ALA A 270 27.44 -25.61 -41.92
C ALA A 270 26.06 -26.27 -42.02
N ASN A 271 25.88 -27.24 -42.88
CA ASN A 271 24.55 -27.79 -43.24
C ASN A 271 23.86 -28.54 -42.09
N GLY A 272 24.60 -29.10 -41.13
CA GLY A 272 24.05 -29.81 -39.96
C GLY A 272 23.66 -28.90 -38.80
N HIS A 273 23.98 -27.60 -38.83
CA HIS A 273 23.94 -26.74 -37.67
C HIS A 273 22.95 -25.55 -37.77
N VAL A 274 22.05 -25.56 -38.76
CA VAL A 274 21.03 -24.50 -38.99
C VAL A 274 20.13 -24.28 -37.75
N GLN A 275 19.88 -25.34 -36.96
CA GLN A 275 19.09 -25.26 -35.74
C GLN A 275 19.71 -24.26 -34.72
N SER A 276 21.05 -24.16 -34.65
CA SER A 276 21.72 -23.19 -33.82
C SER A 276 21.40 -21.75 -34.25
N LEU A 277 21.36 -21.51 -35.57
CA LEU A 277 21.03 -20.21 -36.13
C LEU A 277 19.58 -19.81 -35.80
N VAL A 278 18.63 -20.75 -35.93
CA VAL A 278 17.21 -20.52 -35.60
C VAL A 278 17.04 -20.18 -34.10
N PHE A 279 17.70 -20.95 -33.22
CA PHE A 279 17.67 -20.71 -31.80
C PHE A 279 18.32 -19.34 -31.42
N GLY A 280 19.47 -19.04 -32.03
CA GLY A 280 20.15 -17.75 -31.83
C GLY A 280 19.30 -16.55 -32.26
N THR A 281 18.63 -16.69 -33.41
CA THR A 281 17.70 -15.68 -33.93
C THR A 281 16.52 -15.47 -32.95
N GLY A 282 15.95 -16.54 -32.42
CA GLY A 282 14.87 -16.46 -31.43
C GLY A 282 15.30 -15.70 -30.16
N MET A 283 16.51 -15.99 -29.66
CA MET A 283 17.09 -15.28 -28.51
C MET A 283 17.39 -13.80 -28.83
N LEU A 284 17.88 -13.50 -30.04
CA LEU A 284 18.14 -12.12 -30.47
C LEU A 284 16.83 -11.32 -30.57
N VAL A 285 15.78 -11.90 -31.12
CA VAL A 285 14.46 -11.27 -31.16
C VAL A 285 13.95 -11.01 -29.74
N GLY A 286 14.09 -11.98 -28.82
CA GLY A 286 13.77 -11.81 -27.40
C GLY A 286 14.54 -10.65 -26.75
N SER A 287 15.84 -10.50 -27.07
CA SER A 287 16.66 -9.38 -26.63
C SER A 287 16.14 -8.04 -27.15
N LEU A 288 15.88 -7.92 -28.44
CA LEU A 288 15.36 -6.70 -29.06
C LEU A 288 13.98 -6.31 -28.49
N LEU A 289 13.08 -7.29 -28.29
CA LEU A 289 11.80 -7.05 -27.64
C LEU A 289 11.96 -6.58 -26.21
N SER A 290 12.91 -7.14 -25.46
CA SER A 290 13.20 -6.69 -24.09
C SER A 290 13.68 -5.24 -24.05
N PHE A 291 14.54 -4.81 -24.99
CA PHE A 291 14.94 -3.41 -25.11
C PHE A 291 13.79 -2.49 -25.55
N ALA A 292 12.91 -2.94 -26.44
CA ALA A 292 11.72 -2.17 -26.78
C ALA A 292 10.78 -1.99 -25.58
N LEU A 293 10.58 -3.05 -24.79
CA LEU A 293 9.79 -3.01 -23.55
C LEU A 293 10.47 -2.12 -22.48
N LEU A 294 11.80 -2.05 -22.45
CA LEU A 294 12.55 -1.13 -21.58
C LEU A 294 12.12 0.32 -21.82
N VAL A 295 12.11 0.76 -23.10
CA VAL A 295 11.73 2.13 -23.45
C VAL A 295 10.28 2.42 -23.06
N ILE A 296 9.37 1.50 -23.37
CA ILE A 296 7.95 1.63 -23.03
C ILE A 296 7.77 1.70 -21.51
N ALA A 297 8.48 0.87 -20.77
CA ALA A 297 8.42 0.83 -19.32
C ALA A 297 8.95 2.10 -18.65
N ASP A 298 9.97 2.72 -19.22
CA ASP A 298 10.51 4.00 -18.75
C ASP A 298 9.52 5.15 -19.00
N LEU A 299 8.89 5.20 -20.16
CA LEU A 299 7.82 6.15 -20.46
C LEU A 299 6.63 5.99 -19.51
N GLN A 300 6.21 4.75 -19.24
CA GLN A 300 5.13 4.46 -18.28
C GLN A 300 5.49 4.88 -16.85
N ARG A 301 6.75 4.70 -16.44
CA ARG A 301 7.25 5.20 -15.16
C ARG A 301 7.13 6.71 -15.06
N THR A 302 7.53 7.44 -16.10
CA THR A 302 7.44 8.90 -16.14
C THR A 302 5.99 9.39 -16.07
N ASN A 303 5.09 8.79 -16.84
CA ASN A 303 3.66 9.07 -16.78
C ASN A 303 3.08 8.84 -15.39
N ARG A 304 3.49 7.76 -14.73
CA ARG A 304 3.08 7.47 -13.36
C ARG A 304 3.51 8.57 -12.38
N VAL A 305 4.76 9.03 -12.45
CA VAL A 305 5.26 10.11 -11.57
C VAL A 305 4.44 11.38 -11.75
N LEU A 306 4.11 11.74 -12.99
CA LEU A 306 3.26 12.91 -13.27
C LEU A 306 1.84 12.74 -12.72
N LEU A 307 1.26 11.55 -12.84
CA LEU A 307 -0.06 11.26 -12.27
C LEU A 307 -0.06 11.28 -10.73
N GLU A 308 1.00 10.75 -10.10
CA GLU A 308 1.15 10.80 -8.65
C GLU A 308 1.30 12.24 -8.15
N ASP A 309 2.08 13.08 -8.84
CA ASP A 309 2.25 14.50 -8.51
C ASP A 309 0.93 15.29 -8.66
N THR A 310 0.19 15.00 -9.72
CA THR A 310 -1.15 15.58 -9.91
C THR A 310 -2.10 15.18 -8.80
N LEU A 311 -2.10 13.90 -8.42
CA LEU A 311 -2.94 13.38 -7.35
C LEU A 311 -2.56 13.96 -5.98
N GLU A 312 -1.27 14.17 -5.71
CA GLU A 312 -0.77 14.82 -4.50
C GLU A 312 -1.34 16.25 -4.38
N ARG A 313 -1.25 17.05 -5.46
CA ARG A 313 -1.82 18.43 -5.51
C ARG A 313 -3.34 18.44 -5.33
N ILE A 314 -4.04 17.49 -5.95
CA ILE A 314 -5.51 17.37 -5.80
C ILE A 314 -5.84 17.05 -4.33
N LYS A 315 -5.12 16.13 -3.69
CA LYS A 315 -5.30 15.80 -2.27
C LYS A 315 -4.99 16.99 -1.38
N GLU A 316 -3.93 17.74 -1.64
CA GLU A 316 -3.63 18.97 -0.92
C GLU A 316 -4.81 19.95 -0.96
N ILE A 317 -5.34 20.20 -2.14
CA ILE A 317 -6.51 21.10 -2.31
C ILE A 317 -7.74 20.51 -1.59
N GLN A 318 -7.99 19.23 -1.74
CA GLN A 318 -9.17 18.54 -1.17
C GLN A 318 -9.16 18.56 0.36
N TYR A 319 -7.99 18.38 0.98
CA TYR A 319 -7.87 18.30 2.43
C TYR A 319 -7.44 19.64 3.08
N THR A 320 -7.01 20.63 2.32
CA THR A 320 -6.66 21.98 2.79
C THR A 320 -7.87 22.93 2.70
N ARG A 321 -9.10 22.44 2.89
CA ARG A 321 -10.26 23.35 2.92
C ARG A 321 -10.02 24.44 3.96
N PRO A 322 -10.14 25.74 3.60
CA PRO A 322 -10.30 26.77 4.59
C PRO A 322 -11.57 26.39 5.40
N GLU A 323 -11.49 26.46 6.71
CA GLU A 323 -12.66 26.45 7.58
C GLU A 323 -13.64 27.49 6.99
N LEU A 324 -14.72 26.99 6.37
CA LEU A 324 -15.84 27.88 6.10
C LEU A 324 -16.26 28.42 7.45
N PRO A 325 -16.36 29.75 7.64
CA PRO A 325 -16.82 30.29 8.91
C PRO A 325 -18.13 29.57 9.25
N GLU A 326 -18.23 29.09 10.48
CA GLU A 326 -19.45 28.45 10.99
C GLU A 326 -20.61 29.35 10.58
N SER A 327 -21.53 28.82 9.78
CA SER A 327 -22.75 29.54 9.40
C SER A 327 -23.43 29.94 10.70
N PRO A 328 -23.74 31.21 10.93
CA PRO A 328 -24.40 31.61 12.16
C PRO A 328 -25.62 30.72 12.36
N ALA A 329 -25.72 30.13 13.55
CA ALA A 329 -26.75 29.16 13.91
C ALA A 329 -28.11 29.69 13.50
N GLY A 330 -28.80 29.06 12.54
CA GLY A 330 -30.17 29.40 12.15
C GLY A 330 -30.48 29.51 10.65
N VAL A 331 -29.49 29.41 9.76
CA VAL A 331 -29.82 29.37 8.32
C VAL A 331 -29.86 27.92 7.86
N PRO A 332 -30.99 27.39 7.37
CA PRO A 332 -31.07 26.05 6.81
C PRO A 332 -30.12 25.98 5.58
N VAL A 333 -29.11 25.14 5.64
CA VAL A 333 -28.25 24.84 4.49
C VAL A 333 -29.14 24.17 3.44
N ALA A 334 -29.48 24.90 2.37
CA ALA A 334 -30.10 24.32 1.20
C ALA A 334 -29.20 23.17 0.70
N GLN A 335 -29.73 21.95 0.74
CA GLN A 335 -29.02 20.80 0.15
C GLN A 335 -28.71 21.13 -1.31
N PRO A 336 -27.49 20.93 -1.80
CA PRO A 336 -27.22 21.12 -3.22
C PRO A 336 -28.09 20.13 -3.99
N VAL A 337 -29.07 20.65 -4.72
CA VAL A 337 -29.82 19.88 -5.71
C VAL A 337 -28.76 19.43 -6.74
N LEU A 338 -28.38 18.14 -6.69
CA LEU A 338 -27.64 17.51 -7.75
C LEU A 338 -28.52 17.63 -9.01
N ARG A 339 -28.29 18.70 -9.80
CA ARG A 339 -28.79 18.76 -11.17
C ARG A 339 -28.13 17.59 -11.88
N SER A 340 -28.93 16.59 -12.26
CA SER A 340 -28.51 15.57 -13.20
C SER A 340 -27.92 16.30 -14.42
N THR A 341 -26.63 16.17 -14.65
CA THR A 341 -26.01 16.60 -15.90
C THR A 341 -26.73 15.87 -17.02
N PRO A 342 -27.24 16.60 -18.05
CA PRO A 342 -27.79 15.94 -19.21
C PRO A 342 -26.71 15.05 -19.80
N SER A 343 -27.02 13.78 -20.06
CA SER A 343 -26.09 12.88 -20.70
C SER A 343 -25.80 13.41 -22.12
N LEU A 344 -24.58 13.81 -22.39
CA LEU A 344 -24.05 14.19 -23.71
C LEU A 344 -24.09 13.03 -24.74
N VAL A 345 -24.74 11.91 -24.40
CA VAL A 345 -24.82 10.70 -25.24
C VAL A 345 -26.02 10.72 -26.16
N SER A 346 -27.01 11.63 -25.97
CA SER A 346 -28.21 11.67 -26.81
C SER A 346 -28.02 12.34 -28.17
N ASP A 347 -26.90 13.05 -28.40
CA ASP A 347 -26.72 13.79 -29.65
C ASP A 347 -25.83 13.11 -30.69
N LEU A 348 -25.40 11.86 -30.43
CA LEU A 348 -24.56 11.11 -31.37
C LEU A 348 -25.31 10.01 -32.13
N GLY A 349 -26.59 10.10 -32.34
CA GLY A 349 -27.36 9.35 -33.35
C GLY A 349 -26.93 7.89 -33.68
N VAL A 350 -26.41 7.11 -32.70
CA VAL A 350 -26.01 5.73 -32.91
C VAL A 350 -27.08 4.82 -32.34
N GLU A 351 -28.00 4.37 -33.22
CA GLU A 351 -28.95 3.29 -32.91
C GLU A 351 -28.20 1.95 -32.86
N PHE A 352 -28.22 1.30 -31.68
CA PHE A 352 -27.81 -0.10 -31.56
C PHE A 352 -29.04 -1.00 -31.84
N PRO A 353 -28.94 -1.99 -32.71
CA PRO A 353 -30.06 -2.91 -32.96
C PRO A 353 -30.31 -3.77 -31.74
N VAL A 354 -31.54 -3.73 -31.24
CA VAL A 354 -32.08 -4.63 -30.22
C VAL A 354 -32.15 -6.04 -30.81
N GLY A 355 -31.22 -6.90 -30.46
CA GLY A 355 -31.22 -8.33 -30.78
C GLY A 355 -32.29 -9.06 -29.97
N ALA A 356 -33.11 -9.81 -30.69
CA ALA A 356 -34.25 -10.59 -30.24
C ALA A 356 -33.90 -11.62 -29.15
N ARG A 357 -34.82 -11.79 -28.23
CA ARG A 357 -34.96 -13.00 -27.39
C ARG A 357 -35.50 -14.11 -28.25
N GLU A 358 -34.88 -15.28 -28.23
CA GLU A 358 -35.55 -16.57 -28.47
C GLU A 358 -34.99 -17.60 -27.49
N GLU A 359 -35.93 -18.18 -26.76
CA GLU A 359 -36.09 -19.48 -26.10
C GLU A 359 -34.97 -19.97 -25.15
#